data_589b7da2a90601ef5f22478da39f072c
#
_entry.id   589b7da2a90601ef5f22478da39f072c
#
_cell.length_a   1.000
_cell.length_b   1.000
_cell.length_c   1.000
_cell.angle_alpha   90.00
_cell.angle_beta   90.00
_cell.angle_gamma   90.00
#
_symmetry.space_group_name_H-M   'P 1'
#
loop_
_entity.id
_entity.type
_entity.pdbx_description
1 polymer ?
#
loop_
_entity_poly.entity_id
_entity_poly.type
_entity_poly.pdbx_seq_one_letter_code
_entity_poly.pdbx_strand_id
1 'polypeptide(L)'
;MKQVQLPCCMGGVRVTVKNKWTNMSKNKRNFIITELLLGVLLVIGIGFIAYNKLNEKPERIAVVMADVDESHSAAFKYGMKMAASEYGVDVVMISKENLNNMSDEIDVIKQEINKKADAVVFKPTAEKMTEEKSLNTLIRINKKTPIMVVGDQAGSESFKSLNTVEFDQYSMGAELAQKLLADNNGTLSGKKIGIYCENTESDACKKRIDGIKDTLAESGCVVMWIVS
;
A
#
# COMPACT_ATOMS: atom_id res chain seq x y z
N MET A 1 52.92 47.06 -59.41
CA MET A 1 52.59 46.47 -58.11
C MET A 1 52.39 44.96 -58.24
N LYS A 2 53.13 44.19 -57.49
CA LYS A 2 53.43 42.79 -57.75
C LYS A 2 52.25 41.86 -57.56
N GLN A 3 51.86 41.13 -58.59
CA GLN A 3 51.12 39.88 -58.49
C GLN A 3 52.05 38.77 -58.01
N VAL A 4 51.63 38.09 -56.95
CA VAL A 4 52.26 36.85 -56.54
C VAL A 4 51.35 35.72 -57.00
N GLN A 5 51.79 35.04 -58.06
CA GLN A 5 51.22 33.76 -58.47
C GLN A 5 51.76 32.69 -57.55
N LEU A 6 50.92 31.94 -56.92
CA LEU A 6 51.25 30.68 -56.25
C LEU A 6 50.78 29.51 -57.12
N PRO A 7 51.61 28.44 -57.24
CA PRO A 7 51.33 27.39 -58.20
C PRO A 7 50.25 26.43 -57.71
N CYS A 8 49.45 26.06 -58.68
CA CYS A 8 48.46 25.00 -58.63
C CYS A 8 49.20 23.63 -58.56
N CYS A 9 48.95 22.83 -57.57
CA CYS A 9 49.08 21.35 -57.57
C CYS A 9 48.55 20.77 -56.28
N MET A 10 47.28 20.47 -56.22
CA MET A 10 46.72 19.33 -55.47
C MET A 10 45.39 18.93 -56.10
N GLY A 11 45.42 17.74 -56.73
CA GLY A 11 44.28 17.12 -57.35
C GLY A 11 43.14 16.94 -56.35
N GLY A 12 42.17 17.83 -56.38
CA GLY A 12 40.94 17.65 -55.63
C GLY A 12 40.15 16.50 -56.22
N VAL A 13 40.17 15.36 -55.54
CA VAL A 13 39.20 14.27 -55.79
C VAL A 13 37.84 14.84 -55.48
N ARG A 14 37.10 15.27 -56.50
CA ARG A 14 35.67 15.55 -56.38
C ARG A 14 34.98 14.23 -56.15
N VAL A 15 34.76 13.91 -54.86
CA VAL A 15 33.79 12.88 -54.48
C VAL A 15 32.40 13.38 -54.85
N THR A 16 31.98 13.08 -56.06
CA THR A 16 30.58 13.25 -56.48
C THR A 16 29.79 12.19 -55.71
N VAL A 17 29.29 12.60 -54.56
CA VAL A 17 28.23 11.83 -53.87
C VAL A 17 27.03 11.89 -54.82
N LYS A 18 26.90 10.88 -55.70
CA LYS A 18 25.72 10.67 -56.51
C LYS A 18 24.54 10.56 -55.58
N ASN A 19 23.68 11.55 -55.53
CA ASN A 19 22.44 11.55 -54.77
C ASN A 19 21.58 10.38 -55.25
N LYS A 20 21.69 9.23 -54.54
CA LYS A 20 20.96 7.99 -54.82
C LYS A 20 19.44 8.19 -54.73
N TRP A 21 19.03 9.31 -54.13
CA TRP A 21 17.64 9.70 -53.94
C TRP A 21 16.93 10.17 -55.20
N THR A 22 17.64 10.80 -56.15
CA THR A 22 17.03 11.37 -57.36
C THR A 22 16.72 10.32 -58.44
N ASN A 23 17.34 9.13 -58.35
CA ASN A 23 17.17 8.03 -59.32
C ASN A 23 16.23 6.92 -58.84
N MET A 24 15.57 7.08 -57.66
CA MET A 24 14.59 6.11 -57.18
C MET A 24 13.21 6.38 -57.76
N SER A 25 12.48 5.28 -58.10
CA SER A 25 11.09 5.40 -58.53
C SER A 25 10.23 6.07 -57.43
N LYS A 26 9.25 6.88 -57.84
CA LYS A 26 8.36 7.62 -56.89
C LYS A 26 7.77 6.69 -55.81
N ASN A 27 7.40 5.48 -56.16
CA ASN A 27 6.83 4.49 -55.21
C ASN A 27 7.82 4.05 -54.14
N LYS A 28 9.09 3.77 -54.47
CA LYS A 28 10.13 3.41 -53.48
C LYS A 28 10.46 4.59 -52.55
N ARG A 29 10.47 5.81 -53.07
CA ARG A 29 10.72 7.02 -52.27
C ARG A 29 9.59 7.26 -51.30
N ASN A 30 8.35 7.16 -51.73
CA ASN A 30 7.18 7.30 -50.87
C ASN A 30 7.15 6.24 -49.80
N PHE A 31 7.47 4.96 -50.11
CA PHE A 31 7.57 3.88 -49.15
C PHE A 31 8.59 4.17 -48.06
N ILE A 32 9.80 4.60 -48.40
CA ILE A 32 10.84 4.92 -47.41
C ILE A 32 10.43 6.12 -46.56
N ILE A 33 9.79 7.14 -47.15
CA ILE A 33 9.30 8.29 -46.37
C ILE A 33 8.22 7.84 -45.37
N THR A 34 7.28 6.97 -45.80
CA THR A 34 6.23 6.46 -44.93
C THR A 34 6.81 5.63 -43.78
N GLU A 35 7.78 4.80 -44.04
CA GLU A 35 8.46 3.96 -43.06
C GLU A 35 9.24 4.79 -42.03
N LEU A 36 9.95 5.83 -42.50
CA LEU A 36 10.63 6.80 -41.63
C LEU A 36 9.63 7.59 -40.75
N LEU A 37 8.51 8.06 -41.34
CA LEU A 37 7.46 8.72 -40.58
C LEU A 37 6.86 7.83 -39.51
N LEU A 38 6.60 6.55 -39.84
CA LEU A 38 6.09 5.57 -38.88
C LEU A 38 7.10 5.34 -37.75
N GLY A 39 8.38 5.20 -38.08
CA GLY A 39 9.46 5.05 -37.10
C GLY A 39 9.57 6.25 -36.14
N VAL A 40 9.50 7.47 -36.70
CA VAL A 40 9.50 8.69 -35.87
C VAL A 40 8.29 8.77 -34.95
N LEU A 41 7.08 8.43 -35.46
CA LEU A 41 5.86 8.38 -34.63
C LEU A 41 5.96 7.35 -33.51
N LEU A 42 6.56 6.19 -33.78
CA LEU A 42 6.80 5.16 -32.78
C LEU A 42 7.76 5.64 -31.68
N VAL A 43 8.87 6.28 -32.05
CA VAL A 43 9.83 6.85 -31.11
C VAL A 43 9.20 7.95 -30.24
N ILE A 44 8.40 8.83 -30.87
CA ILE A 44 7.66 9.88 -30.14
C ILE A 44 6.65 9.24 -29.18
N GLY A 45 5.91 8.21 -29.62
CA GLY A 45 4.95 7.48 -28.78
C GLY A 45 5.60 6.82 -27.57
N ILE A 46 6.72 6.12 -27.79
CA ILE A 46 7.48 5.50 -26.69
C ILE A 46 8.06 6.57 -25.75
N GLY A 47 8.62 7.64 -26.32
CA GLY A 47 9.13 8.77 -25.52
C GLY A 47 8.05 9.44 -24.68
N PHE A 48 6.85 9.61 -25.22
CA PHE A 48 5.71 10.19 -24.50
C PHE A 48 5.23 9.27 -23.35
N ILE A 49 5.15 7.97 -23.59
CA ILE A 49 4.78 7.00 -22.55
C ILE A 49 5.85 6.97 -21.44
N ALA A 50 7.13 6.93 -21.82
CA ALA A 50 8.24 6.96 -20.87
C ALA A 50 8.25 8.27 -20.05
N TYR A 51 8.03 9.42 -20.71
CA TYR A 51 7.98 10.71 -20.04
C TYR A 51 6.82 10.80 -19.04
N ASN A 52 5.63 10.32 -19.40
CA ASN A 52 4.49 10.30 -18.50
C ASN A 52 4.76 9.40 -17.29
N LYS A 53 5.31 8.19 -17.50
CA LYS A 53 5.61 7.26 -16.44
C LYS A 53 6.71 7.76 -15.47
N LEU A 54 7.68 8.52 -15.98
CA LEU A 54 8.74 9.13 -15.16
C LEU A 54 8.25 10.36 -14.37
N ASN A 55 7.17 11.00 -14.81
CA ASN A 55 6.59 12.20 -14.19
C ASN A 55 5.33 11.89 -13.36
N GLU A 56 4.89 10.65 -13.30
CA GLU A 56 3.81 10.24 -12.38
C GLU A 56 4.29 10.50 -10.94
N LYS A 57 3.58 11.38 -10.24
CA LYS A 57 3.79 11.55 -8.79
C LYS A 57 3.36 10.26 -8.11
N PRO A 58 4.13 9.80 -7.11
CA PRO A 58 3.71 8.64 -6.32
C PRO A 58 2.33 8.92 -5.70
N GLU A 59 1.48 7.90 -5.72
CA GLU A 59 0.18 7.96 -5.05
C GLU A 59 0.40 8.24 -3.56
N ARG A 60 -0.38 9.17 -3.00
CA ARG A 60 -0.26 9.59 -1.61
C ARG A 60 -1.29 8.86 -0.76
N ILE A 61 -0.83 8.02 0.15
CA ILE A 61 -1.66 7.26 1.08
C ILE A 61 -1.57 7.90 2.46
N ALA A 62 -2.70 8.35 2.99
CA ALA A 62 -2.78 8.86 4.36
C ALA A 62 -3.12 7.74 5.33
N VAL A 63 -2.31 7.56 6.37
CA VAL A 63 -2.58 6.61 7.47
C VAL A 63 -3.06 7.40 8.67
N VAL A 64 -4.33 7.26 9.03
CA VAL A 64 -4.94 7.95 10.18
C VAL A 64 -5.12 6.97 11.32
N MET A 65 -4.50 7.28 12.46
CA MET A 65 -4.54 6.46 13.67
C MET A 65 -4.42 7.36 14.91
N ALA A 66 -5.05 6.97 16.01
CA ALA A 66 -5.11 7.79 17.22
C ALA A 66 -3.75 7.93 17.91
N ASP A 67 -2.96 6.86 17.92
CA ASP A 67 -1.64 6.87 18.53
C ASP A 67 -0.60 6.26 17.60
N VAL A 68 0.40 7.06 17.26
CA VAL A 68 1.52 6.65 16.40
C VAL A 68 2.76 6.29 17.24
N ASP A 69 2.84 6.71 18.48
CA ASP A 69 4.08 6.62 19.26
C ASP A 69 4.15 5.40 20.19
N GLU A 70 3.06 4.67 20.37
CA GLU A 70 3.06 3.42 21.14
C GLU A 70 3.96 2.35 20.53
N SER A 71 4.58 1.55 21.40
CA SER A 71 5.43 0.42 20.99
C SER A 71 4.70 -0.57 20.07
N HIS A 72 3.38 -0.74 20.26
CA HIS A 72 2.51 -1.56 19.42
C HIS A 72 2.34 -1.02 17.99
N SER A 73 2.54 0.28 17.81
CA SER A 73 2.48 0.91 16.49
C SER A 73 3.76 0.75 15.68
N ALA A 74 4.87 0.39 16.31
CA ALA A 74 6.18 0.34 15.67
C ALA A 74 6.23 -0.71 14.53
N ALA A 75 5.68 -1.91 14.76
CA ALA A 75 5.62 -2.96 13.75
C ALA A 75 4.73 -2.56 12.57
N PHE A 76 3.57 -1.95 12.85
CA PHE A 76 2.66 -1.43 11.83
C PHE A 76 3.33 -0.33 10.99
N LYS A 77 3.97 0.65 11.63
CA LYS A 77 4.75 1.69 10.94
C LYS A 77 5.84 1.12 10.05
N TYR A 78 6.56 0.13 10.54
CA TYR A 78 7.62 -0.52 9.79
C TYR A 78 7.04 -1.23 8.55
N GLY A 79 5.98 -2.01 8.71
CA GLY A 79 5.28 -2.67 7.61
C GLY A 79 4.77 -1.69 6.56
N MET A 80 4.17 -0.57 6.99
CA MET A 80 3.69 0.48 6.08
C MET A 80 4.84 1.13 5.29
N LYS A 81 5.99 1.39 5.94
CA LYS A 81 7.17 1.93 5.25
C LYS A 81 7.76 0.94 4.25
N MET A 82 7.80 -0.34 4.59
CA MET A 82 8.26 -1.39 3.66
C MET A 82 7.33 -1.47 2.44
N ALA A 83 6.02 -1.54 2.65
CA ALA A 83 5.05 -1.55 1.57
C ALA A 83 5.15 -0.29 0.70
N ALA A 84 5.29 0.89 1.31
CA ALA A 84 5.48 2.15 0.59
C ALA A 84 6.69 2.10 -0.35
N SER A 85 7.81 1.56 0.14
CA SER A 85 9.03 1.41 -0.66
C SER A 85 8.87 0.37 -1.77
N GLU A 86 8.18 -0.74 -1.52
CA GLU A 86 7.96 -1.82 -2.49
C GLU A 86 7.05 -1.38 -3.63
N TYR A 87 5.96 -0.67 -3.31
CA TYR A 87 4.96 -0.24 -4.29
C TYR A 87 5.20 1.16 -4.85
N GLY A 88 6.24 1.86 -4.38
CA GLY A 88 6.58 3.21 -4.88
C GLY A 88 5.52 4.27 -4.57
N VAL A 89 4.85 4.17 -3.42
CA VAL A 89 3.82 5.09 -2.95
C VAL A 89 4.35 5.98 -1.83
N ASP A 90 3.77 7.18 -1.70
CA ASP A 90 4.07 8.11 -0.61
C ASP A 90 3.10 7.88 0.56
N VAL A 91 3.61 7.39 1.69
CA VAL A 91 2.82 7.12 2.89
C VAL A 91 3.04 8.19 3.94
N VAL A 92 1.98 8.91 4.28
CA VAL A 92 1.98 9.93 5.33
C VAL A 92 1.19 9.43 6.54
N MET A 93 1.88 9.26 7.66
CA MET A 93 1.25 8.85 8.92
C MET A 93 0.81 10.08 9.71
N ILE A 94 -0.47 10.10 10.07
CA ILE A 94 -1.08 11.19 10.83
C ILE A 94 -1.53 10.63 12.17
N SER A 95 -0.88 11.13 13.22
CA SER A 95 -1.32 11.00 14.59
C SER A 95 -1.77 12.37 15.09
N LYS A 96 -2.90 12.42 15.74
CA LYS A 96 -3.31 13.58 16.51
C LYS A 96 -3.60 13.14 17.94
N GLU A 97 -2.90 13.76 18.88
CA GLU A 97 -3.30 13.74 20.28
C GLU A 97 -4.73 14.30 20.41
N ASN A 98 -5.56 13.67 21.23
CA ASN A 98 -6.94 14.08 21.51
C ASN A 98 -7.97 13.83 20.38
N LEU A 99 -7.84 12.78 19.61
CA LEU A 99 -8.95 12.27 18.82
C LEU A 99 -9.96 11.61 19.78
N ASN A 100 -10.95 12.39 20.23
CA ASN A 100 -11.86 11.98 21.31
C ASN A 100 -13.10 11.23 20.83
N ASN A 101 -13.36 11.19 19.55
CA ASN A 101 -14.50 10.50 18.95
C ASN A 101 -14.25 10.23 17.47
N MET A 102 -15.07 9.36 16.87
CA MET A 102 -15.00 9.00 15.46
C MET A 102 -15.20 10.21 14.53
N SER A 103 -15.95 11.23 14.96
CA SER A 103 -16.14 12.45 14.17
C SER A 103 -14.82 13.21 14.00
N ASP A 104 -13.99 13.29 15.05
CA ASP A 104 -12.67 13.95 14.99
C ASP A 104 -11.73 13.19 14.05
N GLU A 105 -11.76 11.84 14.10
CA GLU A 105 -10.97 10.99 13.18
C GLU A 105 -11.39 11.20 11.72
N ILE A 106 -12.70 11.28 11.46
CA ILE A 106 -13.24 11.56 10.12
C ILE A 106 -12.85 12.94 9.62
N ASP A 107 -12.79 13.93 10.48
CA ASP A 107 -12.37 15.27 10.07
C ASP A 107 -10.88 15.32 9.70
N VAL A 108 -10.05 14.51 10.36
CA VAL A 108 -8.67 14.29 9.94
C VAL A 108 -8.61 13.62 8.56
N ILE A 109 -9.41 12.57 8.34
CA ILE A 109 -9.51 11.89 7.04
C ILE A 109 -9.88 12.90 5.94
N LYS A 110 -10.90 13.74 6.16
CA LYS A 110 -11.30 14.79 5.23
C LYS A 110 -10.18 15.79 4.94
N GLN A 111 -9.44 16.19 5.98
CA GLN A 111 -8.29 17.09 5.82
C GLN A 111 -7.22 16.48 4.92
N GLU A 112 -6.91 15.19 5.08
CA GLU A 112 -5.89 14.54 4.27
C GLU A 112 -6.36 14.33 2.81
N ILE A 113 -7.64 14.05 2.60
CA ILE A 113 -8.23 14.02 1.26
C ILE A 113 -8.14 15.40 0.57
N ASN A 114 -8.40 16.48 1.32
CA ASN A 114 -8.22 17.84 0.82
C ASN A 114 -6.76 18.16 0.47
N LYS A 115 -5.79 17.53 1.16
CA LYS A 115 -4.36 17.56 0.85
C LYS A 115 -3.95 16.59 -0.26
N LYS A 116 -4.93 16.06 -0.99
CA LYS A 116 -4.72 15.16 -2.14
C LYS A 116 -4.19 13.77 -1.74
N ALA A 117 -4.70 13.20 -0.66
CA ALA A 117 -4.55 11.77 -0.42
C ALA A 117 -5.40 11.00 -1.45
N ASP A 118 -4.77 10.05 -2.13
CA ASP A 118 -5.41 9.18 -3.14
C ASP A 118 -6.14 8.01 -2.48
N ALA A 119 -5.66 7.58 -1.30
CA ALA A 119 -6.30 6.56 -0.47
C ALA A 119 -6.04 6.84 1.02
N VAL A 120 -6.84 6.22 1.89
CA VAL A 120 -6.71 6.33 3.34
C VAL A 120 -6.67 4.95 3.98
N VAL A 121 -5.68 4.72 4.84
CA VAL A 121 -5.66 3.61 5.79
C VAL A 121 -6.10 4.16 7.14
N PHE A 122 -7.17 3.61 7.69
CA PHE A 122 -7.79 4.09 8.91
C PHE A 122 -7.74 3.02 9.99
N LYS A 123 -7.06 3.32 11.11
CA LYS A 123 -7.08 2.50 12.32
C LYS A 123 -7.94 3.18 13.38
N PRO A 124 -9.22 2.82 13.50
CA PRO A 124 -10.13 3.45 14.47
C PRO A 124 -9.71 3.13 15.90
N THR A 125 -10.00 4.03 16.82
CA THR A 125 -9.85 3.81 18.25
C THR A 125 -11.00 2.95 18.77
N ALA A 126 -10.69 1.88 19.50
CA ALA A 126 -11.63 0.82 19.90
C ALA A 126 -12.92 1.29 20.62
N GLU A 127 -12.86 2.39 21.35
CA GLU A 127 -13.97 2.83 22.21
C GLU A 127 -15.09 3.61 21.50
N LYS A 128 -14.94 3.89 20.18
CA LYS A 128 -15.66 5.01 19.54
C LYS A 128 -16.45 4.65 18.30
N MET A 129 -16.71 3.36 18.10
CA MET A 129 -17.21 2.81 16.83
C MET A 129 -18.72 2.89 16.60
N THR A 130 -19.49 3.49 17.49
CA THR A 130 -20.96 3.36 17.48
C THR A 130 -21.73 4.55 16.91
N GLU A 131 -21.05 5.57 16.39
CA GLU A 131 -21.74 6.71 15.77
C GLU A 131 -22.16 6.38 14.33
N GLU A 132 -23.40 5.97 14.13
CA GLU A 132 -23.99 5.66 12.82
C GLU A 132 -23.80 6.80 11.79
N LYS A 133 -23.90 8.05 12.21
CA LYS A 133 -23.68 9.22 11.35
C LYS A 133 -22.24 9.29 10.82
N SER A 134 -21.28 9.00 11.67
CA SER A 134 -19.86 8.99 11.36
C SER A 134 -19.53 7.85 10.40
N LEU A 135 -20.08 6.66 10.63
CA LEU A 135 -19.95 5.52 9.76
C LEU A 135 -20.52 5.79 8.35
N ASN A 136 -21.73 6.33 8.27
CA ASN A 136 -22.36 6.72 7.00
C ASN A 136 -21.50 7.75 6.24
N THR A 137 -20.79 8.61 6.96
CA THR A 137 -19.86 9.57 6.35
C THR A 137 -18.64 8.89 5.78
N LEU A 138 -18.04 7.91 6.48
CA LEU A 138 -16.92 7.10 5.96
C LEU A 138 -17.32 6.32 4.70
N ILE A 139 -18.48 5.66 4.72
CA ILE A 139 -19.01 4.93 3.57
C ILE A 139 -19.17 5.85 2.35
N ARG A 140 -19.64 7.08 2.58
CA ARG A 140 -19.78 8.07 1.50
C ARG A 140 -18.42 8.55 0.96
N ILE A 141 -17.44 8.74 1.83
CA ILE A 141 -16.08 9.10 1.43
C ILE A 141 -15.47 7.96 0.60
N ASN A 142 -15.63 6.71 1.06
CA ASN A 142 -15.08 5.53 0.39
C ASN A 142 -15.55 5.36 -1.07
N LYS A 143 -16.69 5.92 -1.43
CA LYS A 143 -17.15 5.92 -2.85
C LYS A 143 -16.27 6.76 -3.78
N LYS A 144 -15.49 7.70 -3.24
CA LYS A 144 -14.65 8.63 -4.02
C LYS A 144 -13.17 8.42 -3.75
N THR A 145 -12.79 8.22 -2.51
CA THR A 145 -11.44 8.00 -2.06
C THR A 145 -11.42 6.67 -1.30
N PRO A 146 -10.71 5.65 -1.77
CA PRO A 146 -10.67 4.35 -1.11
C PRO A 146 -10.24 4.47 0.36
N ILE A 147 -11.00 3.83 1.24
CA ILE A 147 -10.67 3.71 2.66
C ILE A 147 -10.49 2.24 3.00
N MET A 148 -9.37 1.91 3.61
CA MET A 148 -9.11 0.61 4.22
C MET A 148 -9.11 0.76 5.73
N VAL A 149 -9.99 0.04 6.42
CA VAL A 149 -10.02 -0.02 7.88
C VAL A 149 -9.13 -1.16 8.36
N VAL A 150 -8.25 -0.90 9.30
CA VAL A 150 -7.28 -1.87 9.82
C VAL A 150 -7.34 -1.97 11.32
N GLY A 151 -7.05 -3.15 11.85
CA GLY A 151 -6.95 -3.41 13.28
C GLY A 151 -8.04 -4.32 13.83
N ASP A 152 -8.05 -4.50 15.15
CA ASP A 152 -8.89 -5.49 15.84
C ASP A 152 -10.40 -5.26 15.67
N GLN A 153 -10.80 -4.04 15.40
CA GLN A 153 -12.21 -3.66 15.21
C GLN A 153 -12.65 -3.64 13.74
N ALA A 154 -11.70 -3.87 12.82
CA ALA A 154 -12.00 -3.78 11.38
C ALA A 154 -13.02 -4.83 10.94
N GLY A 155 -13.05 -6.01 11.57
CA GLY A 155 -14.01 -7.08 11.29
C GLY A 155 -15.41 -6.90 11.93
N SER A 156 -15.66 -5.79 12.63
CA SER A 156 -16.98 -5.56 13.22
C SER A 156 -18.06 -5.32 12.15
N GLU A 157 -19.32 -5.62 12.51
CA GLU A 157 -20.49 -5.39 11.65
C GLU A 157 -20.54 -3.95 11.11
N SER A 158 -20.06 -2.98 11.90
CA SER A 158 -20.06 -1.57 11.54
C SER A 158 -19.25 -1.27 10.28
N PHE A 159 -18.18 -2.02 10.02
CA PHE A 159 -17.31 -1.78 8.87
C PHE A 159 -17.50 -2.73 7.69
N LYS A 160 -18.52 -3.61 7.71
CA LYS A 160 -18.79 -4.59 6.64
C LYS A 160 -18.90 -3.99 5.23
N SER A 161 -19.27 -2.73 5.11
CA SER A 161 -19.40 -2.04 3.82
C SER A 161 -18.12 -1.32 3.38
N LEU A 162 -17.03 -1.47 4.13
CA LEU A 162 -15.70 -0.93 3.83
C LEU A 162 -14.71 -2.07 3.59
N ASN A 163 -13.59 -1.77 2.94
CA ASN A 163 -12.49 -2.73 2.87
C ASN A 163 -11.83 -2.81 4.25
N THR A 164 -11.67 -4.02 4.77
CA THR A 164 -11.13 -4.25 6.11
C THR A 164 -9.97 -5.22 6.10
N VAL A 165 -9.00 -4.99 7.00
CA VAL A 165 -7.94 -5.94 7.33
C VAL A 165 -7.89 -6.08 8.84
N GLU A 166 -8.17 -7.28 9.33
CA GLU A 166 -8.09 -7.60 10.75
C GLU A 166 -7.03 -8.67 11.02
N PHE A 167 -6.59 -8.76 12.28
CA PHE A 167 -5.77 -9.87 12.71
C PHE A 167 -6.65 -11.11 12.90
N ASP A 168 -6.12 -12.27 12.53
CA ASP A 168 -6.79 -13.54 12.84
C ASP A 168 -6.63 -13.85 14.34
N GLN A 169 -7.56 -13.33 15.12
CA GLN A 169 -7.54 -13.44 16.59
C GLN A 169 -7.67 -14.87 17.05
N TYR A 170 -8.42 -15.71 16.33
CA TYR A 170 -8.55 -17.12 16.66
C TYR A 170 -7.22 -17.86 16.45
N SER A 171 -6.60 -17.69 15.28
CA SER A 171 -5.29 -18.30 15.01
C SER A 171 -4.22 -17.81 15.98
N MET A 172 -4.21 -16.56 16.37
CA MET A 172 -3.30 -16.04 17.40
C MET A 172 -3.46 -16.81 18.73
N GLY A 173 -4.70 -17.06 19.15
CA GLY A 173 -4.98 -17.87 20.33
C GLY A 173 -4.53 -19.33 20.18
N ALA A 174 -4.82 -19.92 19.05
CA ALA A 174 -4.43 -21.30 18.74
C ALA A 174 -2.92 -21.48 18.72
N GLU A 175 -2.17 -20.57 18.08
CA GLU A 175 -0.71 -20.59 18.02
C GLU A 175 -0.07 -20.46 19.42
N LEU A 176 -0.62 -19.58 20.27
CA LEU A 176 -0.17 -19.43 21.65
C LEU A 176 -0.33 -20.75 22.41
N ALA A 177 -1.47 -21.42 22.27
CA ALA A 177 -1.74 -22.69 22.89
C ALA A 177 -0.86 -23.83 22.34
N GLN A 178 -0.62 -23.84 21.02
CA GLN A 178 0.32 -24.79 20.39
C GLN A 178 1.74 -24.60 20.92
N LYS A 179 2.19 -23.37 21.10
CA LYS A 179 3.49 -23.08 21.69
C LYS A 179 3.57 -23.59 23.11
N LEU A 180 2.53 -23.37 23.93
CA LEU A 180 2.45 -23.91 25.29
C LEU A 180 2.52 -25.45 25.32
N LEU A 181 1.82 -26.13 24.42
CA LEU A 181 1.89 -27.57 24.23
C LEU A 181 3.31 -28.05 23.88
N ALA A 182 3.92 -27.39 22.87
CA ALA A 182 5.26 -27.71 22.41
C ALA A 182 6.29 -27.59 23.55
N ASP A 183 6.21 -26.54 24.37
CA ASP A 183 7.10 -26.30 25.50
C ASP A 183 6.87 -27.33 26.67
N ASN A 184 5.77 -28.07 26.61
CA ASN A 184 5.41 -29.12 27.58
C ASN A 184 5.37 -30.53 26.96
N ASN A 185 6.17 -30.79 25.92
CA ASN A 185 6.27 -32.07 25.23
C ASN A 185 4.93 -32.58 24.66
N GLY A 186 4.06 -31.66 24.22
CA GLY A 186 2.77 -31.97 23.58
C GLY A 186 1.64 -32.34 24.53
N THR A 187 1.82 -32.27 25.85
CA THR A 187 0.77 -32.60 26.82
C THR A 187 0.74 -31.65 28.01
N LEU A 188 -0.46 -31.37 28.46
CA LEU A 188 -0.70 -30.58 29.69
C LEU A 188 -1.52 -31.38 30.70
N SER A 189 -1.45 -32.73 30.66
CA SER A 189 -2.23 -33.60 31.51
C SER A 189 -2.05 -33.27 33.00
N GLY A 190 -3.17 -33.07 33.71
CA GLY A 190 -3.21 -32.71 35.12
C GLY A 190 -2.81 -31.26 35.43
N LYS A 191 -2.45 -30.46 34.43
CA LYS A 191 -2.15 -29.04 34.64
C LYS A 191 -3.40 -28.20 34.68
N LYS A 192 -3.34 -27.11 35.45
CA LYS A 192 -4.38 -26.11 35.59
C LYS A 192 -3.92 -24.85 34.84
N ILE A 193 -4.74 -24.34 33.94
CA ILE A 193 -4.44 -23.19 33.10
C ILE A 193 -5.37 -22.03 33.50
N GLY A 194 -4.79 -20.84 33.67
CA GLY A 194 -5.52 -19.59 33.75
C GLY A 194 -5.29 -18.79 32.49
N ILE A 195 -6.33 -18.13 31.99
CA ILE A 195 -6.25 -17.22 30.85
C ILE A 195 -6.48 -15.79 31.34
N TYR A 196 -5.51 -14.92 31.12
CA TYR A 196 -5.65 -13.48 31.33
C TYR A 196 -5.81 -12.77 29.96
N CYS A 197 -6.79 -11.91 29.84
CA CYS A 197 -7.06 -11.13 28.64
C CYS A 197 -7.44 -9.70 29.05
N GLU A 198 -6.94 -8.70 28.34
CA GLU A 198 -7.13 -7.29 28.67
C GLU A 198 -8.61 -6.88 28.78
N ASN A 199 -9.45 -7.42 27.88
CA ASN A 199 -10.90 -7.17 27.87
C ASN A 199 -11.64 -8.42 27.39
N THR A 200 -12.15 -9.23 28.32
CA THR A 200 -12.87 -10.47 28.02
C THR A 200 -14.18 -10.28 27.25
N GLU A 201 -14.73 -9.07 27.26
CA GLU A 201 -15.96 -8.75 26.53
C GLU A 201 -15.73 -8.38 25.07
N SER A 202 -14.50 -8.03 24.68
CA SER A 202 -14.17 -7.71 23.30
C SER A 202 -14.24 -8.93 22.39
N ASP A 203 -14.73 -8.78 21.17
CA ASP A 203 -14.81 -9.86 20.18
C ASP A 203 -13.43 -10.43 19.84
N ALA A 204 -12.40 -9.59 19.84
CA ALA A 204 -11.01 -10.02 19.62
C ALA A 204 -10.54 -10.98 20.72
N CYS A 205 -10.76 -10.62 22.00
CA CYS A 205 -10.41 -11.50 23.12
C CYS A 205 -11.24 -12.78 23.14
N LYS A 206 -12.52 -12.73 22.86
CA LYS A 206 -13.39 -13.91 22.74
C LYS A 206 -12.83 -14.90 21.71
N LYS A 207 -12.56 -14.42 20.49
CA LYS A 207 -11.96 -15.24 19.43
C LYS A 207 -10.61 -15.86 19.84
N ARG A 208 -9.71 -15.08 20.50
CA ARG A 208 -8.44 -15.60 21.01
C ARG A 208 -8.63 -16.67 22.06
N ILE A 209 -9.55 -16.47 23.00
CA ILE A 209 -9.89 -17.43 24.05
C ILE A 209 -10.45 -18.72 23.45
N ASP A 210 -11.28 -18.61 22.42
CA ASP A 210 -11.83 -19.78 21.72
C ASP A 210 -10.71 -20.56 21.01
N GLY A 211 -9.79 -19.89 20.31
CA GLY A 211 -8.61 -20.52 19.71
C GLY A 211 -7.73 -21.25 20.73
N ILE A 212 -7.52 -20.65 21.92
CA ILE A 212 -6.79 -21.30 23.02
C ILE A 212 -7.53 -22.55 23.51
N LYS A 213 -8.83 -22.42 23.80
CA LYS A 213 -9.64 -23.52 24.35
C LYS A 213 -9.72 -24.70 23.39
N ASP A 214 -9.99 -24.43 22.12
CA ASP A 214 -10.12 -25.48 21.12
C ASP A 214 -8.79 -26.24 20.92
N THR A 215 -7.67 -25.50 20.89
CA THR A 215 -6.33 -26.10 20.77
C THR A 215 -5.98 -26.94 22.01
N LEU A 216 -6.42 -26.54 23.20
CA LEU A 216 -6.13 -27.24 24.44
C LEU A 216 -7.15 -28.35 24.80
N ALA A 217 -8.24 -28.48 24.05
CA ALA A 217 -9.34 -29.40 24.41
C ALA A 217 -8.90 -30.83 24.64
N GLU A 218 -7.94 -31.33 23.86
CA GLU A 218 -7.43 -32.73 23.98
C GLU A 218 -6.12 -32.85 24.76
N SER A 219 -5.62 -31.76 25.34
CA SER A 219 -4.31 -31.70 25.99
C SER A 219 -4.31 -32.33 27.43
N GLY A 220 -5.48 -32.63 27.97
CA GLY A 220 -5.65 -33.14 29.33
C GLY A 220 -5.52 -32.08 30.44
N CYS A 221 -5.49 -30.81 30.10
CA CYS A 221 -5.51 -29.70 31.08
C CYS A 221 -6.93 -29.29 31.47
N VAL A 222 -7.03 -28.51 32.55
CA VAL A 222 -8.25 -27.87 33.00
C VAL A 222 -8.08 -26.36 32.96
N VAL A 223 -8.90 -25.66 32.16
CA VAL A 223 -8.97 -24.19 32.20
C VAL A 223 -9.76 -23.79 33.45
N MET A 224 -9.06 -23.21 34.43
CA MET A 224 -9.64 -22.91 35.75
C MET A 224 -10.40 -21.57 35.78
N TRP A 225 -9.87 -20.56 35.09
CA TRP A 225 -10.42 -19.22 35.10
C TRP A 225 -10.01 -18.41 33.86
N ILE A 226 -10.84 -17.46 33.54
CA ILE A 226 -10.58 -16.46 32.50
C ILE A 226 -10.93 -15.11 33.12
N VAL A 227 -9.99 -14.18 33.14
CA VAL A 227 -10.15 -12.85 33.75
C VAL A 227 -9.53 -11.76 32.89
N SER A 228 -9.99 -10.54 33.10
CA SER A 228 -9.46 -9.30 32.55
C SER A 228 -9.02 -8.36 33.65
#